data_124b3b7c879ba2fd71608714bea41efb
#
_entry.id   124b3b7c879ba2fd71608714bea41efb
#
_cell.length_a   1.000
_cell.length_b   1.000
_cell.length_c   1.000
_cell.angle_alpha   90.00
_cell.angle_beta   90.00
_cell.angle_gamma   90.00
#
_symmetry.space_group_name_H-M   'P 1'
#
loop_
_entity.id
_entity.type
_entity.pdbx_description
1 polymer ?
#
loop_
_entity_poly.entity_id
_entity_poly.type
_entity_poly.pdbx_seq_one_letter_code
_entity_poly.pdbx_strand_id
1 'polypeptide(L)'
;MSVPRSSGAKAIAKAGQEYRDGDYESAIVTLASATVDENDYLDLAYLLGLCYTRLHRFDEALLYLEQVVTQGAGDTRTLQCRMTLAYIYSMTGRAKLAEYELTKLVESSGESPQVCSALGHASWKQGRLDEGLRWYAKALDLAPENPTALNGYGYLLACAGKDLDMALTCCRKALTEDPGNPAYADSLGWAYFKLGNLDEAGPYLRSAAEALADNEESAAHVQEFERAVRSR
;
A
#
# COMPACT_ATOMS: atom_id res chain seq x y z
N MET A 1 -42.10 -8.98 -8.52
CA MET A 1 -42.39 -7.95 -7.50
C MET A 1 -41.11 -7.79 -6.67
N SER A 2 -40.44 -6.62 -6.76
CA SER A 2 -39.25 -6.35 -5.97
C SER A 2 -39.68 -6.10 -4.51
N VAL A 3 -39.10 -6.88 -3.59
CA VAL A 3 -39.24 -6.63 -2.14
C VAL A 3 -38.76 -5.20 -1.85
N PRO A 4 -39.55 -4.37 -1.13
CA PRO A 4 -39.12 -3.03 -0.78
C PRO A 4 -37.82 -3.12 0.05
N ARG A 5 -36.77 -2.46 -0.41
CA ARG A 5 -35.48 -2.39 0.32
C ARG A 5 -35.74 -1.81 1.72
N SER A 6 -35.12 -2.43 2.74
CA SER A 6 -35.14 -1.93 4.12
C SER A 6 -34.65 -0.47 4.20
N SER A 7 -34.99 0.24 5.26
CA SER A 7 -34.48 1.60 5.50
C SER A 7 -32.92 1.59 5.53
N GLY A 8 -32.34 0.55 6.13
CA GLY A 8 -30.89 0.34 6.18
C GLY A 8 -30.25 0.16 4.81
N ALA A 9 -30.83 -0.72 3.97
CA ALA A 9 -30.32 -0.93 2.61
C ALA A 9 -30.36 0.35 1.74
N LYS A 10 -31.32 1.25 1.95
CA LYS A 10 -31.37 2.55 1.26
C LYS A 10 -30.26 3.47 1.74
N ALA A 11 -30.01 3.51 3.05
CA ALA A 11 -28.93 4.32 3.63
C ALA A 11 -27.56 3.82 3.15
N ILE A 12 -27.33 2.51 3.13
CA ILE A 12 -26.10 1.90 2.61
C ILE A 12 -25.89 2.25 1.13
N ALA A 13 -26.94 2.17 0.32
CA ALA A 13 -26.86 2.53 -1.10
C ALA A 13 -26.54 4.03 -1.31
N LYS A 14 -27.12 4.92 -0.49
CA LYS A 14 -26.82 6.36 -0.49
C LYS A 14 -25.37 6.61 -0.09
N ALA A 15 -24.93 6.04 1.02
CA ALA A 15 -23.55 6.18 1.50
C ALA A 15 -22.52 5.62 0.49
N GLY A 16 -22.85 4.53 -0.20
CA GLY A 16 -22.04 3.99 -1.29
C GLY A 16 -21.91 4.96 -2.47
N GLN A 17 -22.93 5.80 -2.73
CA GLN A 17 -22.82 6.86 -3.72
C GLN A 17 -21.94 8.01 -3.21
N GLU A 18 -22.17 8.48 -1.97
CA GLU A 18 -21.33 9.51 -1.32
C GLU A 18 -19.85 9.10 -1.29
N TYR A 19 -19.55 7.83 -0.99
CA TYR A 19 -18.17 7.29 -1.06
C TYR A 19 -17.58 7.39 -2.47
N ARG A 20 -18.34 7.04 -3.52
CA ARG A 20 -17.85 7.14 -4.91
C ARG A 20 -17.61 8.58 -5.34
N ASP A 21 -18.39 9.52 -4.81
CA ASP A 21 -18.28 10.95 -5.07
C ASP A 21 -17.14 11.60 -4.25
N GLY A 22 -16.49 10.82 -3.37
CA GLY A 22 -15.38 11.28 -2.52
C GLY A 22 -15.81 11.99 -1.23
N ASP A 23 -17.12 12.04 -0.96
CA ASP A 23 -17.68 12.66 0.26
C ASP A 23 -17.76 11.63 1.39
N TYR A 24 -16.59 11.31 1.95
CA TYR A 24 -16.46 10.26 2.95
C TYR A 24 -17.10 10.64 4.29
N GLU A 25 -17.07 11.91 4.67
CA GLU A 25 -17.70 12.43 5.89
C GLU A 25 -19.23 12.29 5.81
N SER A 26 -19.85 12.68 4.70
CA SER A 26 -21.28 12.52 4.50
C SER A 26 -21.69 11.04 4.49
N ALA A 27 -20.88 10.19 3.87
CA ALA A 27 -21.11 8.74 3.90
C ALA A 27 -21.12 8.19 5.32
N ILE A 28 -20.16 8.59 6.17
CA ILE A 28 -20.11 8.20 7.58
C ILE A 28 -21.34 8.67 8.33
N VAL A 29 -21.76 9.93 8.16
CA VAL A 29 -22.98 10.46 8.80
C VAL A 29 -24.22 9.70 8.38
N THR A 30 -24.37 9.40 7.08
CA THR A 30 -25.46 8.61 6.53
C THR A 30 -25.51 7.21 7.16
N LEU A 31 -24.35 6.53 7.27
CA LEU A 31 -24.25 5.19 7.86
C LEU A 31 -24.48 5.20 9.37
N ALA A 32 -23.93 6.17 10.09
CA ALA A 32 -24.05 6.27 11.55
C ALA A 32 -25.51 6.54 12.00
N SER A 33 -26.33 7.19 11.15
CA SER A 33 -27.75 7.46 11.43
C SER A 33 -28.67 6.33 10.99
N ALA A 34 -28.15 5.30 10.28
CA ALA A 34 -28.96 4.24 9.74
C ALA A 34 -29.30 3.18 10.80
N THR A 35 -30.57 2.75 10.80
CA THR A 35 -30.98 1.53 11.50
C THR A 35 -30.90 0.38 10.50
N VAL A 36 -30.01 -0.58 10.73
CA VAL A 36 -29.78 -1.74 9.86
C VAL A 36 -30.13 -3.04 10.55
N ASP A 37 -30.56 -4.00 9.78
CA ASP A 37 -30.78 -5.38 10.22
C ASP A 37 -29.44 -6.13 10.27
N GLU A 38 -29.39 -7.27 10.96
CA GLU A 38 -28.19 -8.12 11.04
C GLU A 38 -27.62 -8.47 9.66
N ASN A 39 -28.49 -8.68 8.67
CA ASN A 39 -28.09 -9.02 7.30
C ASN A 39 -27.37 -7.87 6.56
N ASP A 40 -27.72 -6.63 6.89
CA ASP A 40 -27.17 -5.43 6.26
C ASP A 40 -25.96 -4.88 7.05
N TYR A 41 -25.68 -5.43 8.25
CA TYR A 41 -24.65 -4.90 9.13
C TYR A 41 -23.23 -5.00 8.55
N LEU A 42 -22.90 -6.11 7.89
CA LEU A 42 -21.58 -6.28 7.28
C LEU A 42 -21.36 -5.33 6.09
N ASP A 43 -22.41 -4.98 5.35
CA ASP A 43 -22.34 -3.97 4.29
C ASP A 43 -22.09 -2.57 4.86
N LEU A 44 -22.74 -2.24 5.96
CA LEU A 44 -22.53 -1.00 6.69
C LEU A 44 -21.08 -0.94 7.22
N ALA A 45 -20.64 -1.97 7.92
CA ALA A 45 -19.27 -2.04 8.48
C ALA A 45 -18.22 -1.93 7.38
N TYR A 46 -18.40 -2.62 6.27
CA TYR A 46 -17.52 -2.52 5.11
C TYR A 46 -17.37 -1.08 4.62
N LEU A 47 -18.47 -0.38 4.37
CA LEU A 47 -18.41 1.01 3.88
C LEU A 47 -17.83 1.98 4.91
N LEU A 48 -18.18 1.84 6.21
CA LEU A 48 -17.56 2.64 7.28
C LEU A 48 -16.04 2.43 7.31
N GLY A 49 -15.60 1.18 7.26
CA GLY A 49 -14.17 0.85 7.23
C GLY A 49 -13.43 1.48 6.05
N LEU A 50 -14.04 1.47 4.86
CA LEU A 50 -13.47 2.13 3.69
C LEU A 50 -13.44 3.66 3.83
N CYS A 51 -14.52 4.29 4.31
CA CYS A 51 -14.58 5.74 4.52
C CYS A 51 -13.51 6.20 5.51
N TYR A 52 -13.41 5.53 6.66
CA TYR A 52 -12.39 5.84 7.66
C TYR A 52 -10.96 5.64 7.12
N THR A 53 -10.74 4.61 6.29
CA THR A 53 -9.43 4.40 5.63
C THR A 53 -9.07 5.57 4.73
N ARG A 54 -10.03 6.09 3.94
CA ARG A 54 -9.80 7.25 3.06
C ARG A 54 -9.50 8.54 3.82
N LEU A 55 -10.03 8.68 5.03
CA LEU A 55 -9.78 9.81 5.93
C LEU A 55 -8.55 9.61 6.81
N HIS A 56 -7.77 8.55 6.61
CA HIS A 56 -6.63 8.17 7.44
C HIS A 56 -6.96 7.96 8.93
N ARG A 57 -8.23 7.72 9.25
CA ARG A 57 -8.72 7.38 10.59
C ARG A 57 -8.60 5.87 10.80
N PHE A 58 -7.35 5.42 10.93
CA PHE A 58 -7.04 3.98 10.86
C PHE A 58 -7.59 3.18 12.04
N ASP A 59 -7.65 3.74 13.25
CA ASP A 59 -8.17 3.01 14.41
C ASP A 59 -9.66 2.70 14.24
N GLU A 60 -10.44 3.66 13.74
CA GLU A 60 -11.85 3.43 13.45
C GLU A 60 -12.04 2.49 12.26
N ALA A 61 -11.20 2.60 11.23
CA ALA A 61 -11.25 1.70 10.09
C ALA A 61 -11.05 0.23 10.52
N LEU A 62 -10.07 -0.03 11.40
CA LEU A 62 -9.79 -1.37 11.92
C LEU A 62 -11.00 -1.98 12.63
N LEU A 63 -11.71 -1.19 13.48
CA LEU A 63 -12.89 -1.67 14.21
C LEU A 63 -13.96 -2.29 13.30
N TYR A 64 -14.14 -1.74 12.10
CA TYR A 64 -15.16 -2.19 11.16
C TYR A 64 -14.64 -3.25 10.19
N LEU A 65 -13.43 -3.07 9.64
CA LEU A 65 -12.87 -4.00 8.67
C LEU A 65 -12.57 -5.38 9.27
N GLU A 66 -12.07 -5.41 10.51
CA GLU A 66 -11.83 -6.68 11.23
C GLU A 66 -13.12 -7.47 11.47
N GLN A 67 -14.25 -6.80 11.72
CA GLN A 67 -15.55 -7.46 11.84
C GLN A 67 -15.97 -8.12 10.53
N VAL A 68 -15.81 -7.40 9.39
CA VAL A 68 -16.12 -7.97 8.07
C VAL A 68 -15.27 -9.20 7.78
N VAL A 69 -13.97 -9.15 8.09
CA VAL A 69 -13.06 -10.29 7.86
C VAL A 69 -13.37 -11.47 8.78
N THR A 70 -13.77 -11.21 10.03
CA THR A 70 -14.05 -12.25 11.02
C THR A 70 -15.39 -12.95 10.77
N GLN A 71 -16.40 -12.22 10.32
CA GLN A 71 -17.76 -12.74 10.13
C GLN A 71 -18.10 -13.04 8.66
N GLY A 72 -17.28 -12.53 7.72
CA GLY A 72 -17.50 -12.69 6.29
C GLY A 72 -17.22 -14.12 5.80
N ALA A 73 -17.92 -14.50 4.75
CA ALA A 73 -17.85 -15.84 4.14
C ALA A 73 -16.71 -16.01 3.11
N GLY A 74 -15.68 -15.14 3.11
CA GLY A 74 -14.61 -15.17 2.11
C GLY A 74 -15.01 -14.63 0.73
N ASP A 75 -16.04 -13.82 0.67
CA ASP A 75 -16.51 -13.15 -0.54
C ASP A 75 -15.57 -12.02 -0.99
N THR A 76 -15.88 -11.39 -2.10
CA THR A 76 -15.08 -10.28 -2.67
C THR A 76 -14.87 -9.14 -1.66
N ARG A 77 -15.87 -8.84 -0.81
CA ARG A 77 -15.74 -7.81 0.24
C ARG A 77 -14.72 -8.20 1.29
N THR A 78 -14.75 -9.43 1.75
CA THR A 78 -13.78 -9.98 2.71
C THR A 78 -12.35 -9.88 2.15
N LEU A 79 -12.16 -10.23 0.87
CA LEU A 79 -10.85 -10.11 0.21
C LEU A 79 -10.38 -8.65 0.14
N GLN A 80 -11.28 -7.74 -0.20
CA GLN A 80 -10.97 -6.30 -0.24
C GLN A 80 -10.67 -5.74 1.15
N CYS A 81 -11.40 -6.17 2.18
CA CYS A 81 -11.11 -5.79 3.57
C CYS A 81 -9.73 -6.28 4.00
N ARG A 82 -9.33 -7.53 3.69
CA ARG A 82 -7.99 -8.04 3.99
C ARG A 82 -6.89 -7.21 3.33
N MET A 83 -7.07 -6.83 2.06
CA MET A 83 -6.11 -5.95 1.38
C MET A 83 -6.05 -4.57 2.06
N THR A 84 -7.19 -4.00 2.46
CA THR A 84 -7.25 -2.71 3.15
C THR A 84 -6.63 -2.79 4.54
N LEU A 85 -6.87 -3.86 5.29
CA LEU A 85 -6.22 -4.14 6.59
C LEU A 85 -4.70 -4.23 6.42
N ALA A 86 -4.22 -4.98 5.41
CA ALA A 86 -2.80 -5.09 5.13
C ALA A 86 -2.16 -3.73 4.83
N TYR A 87 -2.85 -2.86 4.08
CA TYR A 87 -2.43 -1.49 3.85
C TYR A 87 -2.34 -0.69 5.16
N ILE A 88 -3.40 -0.70 5.99
CA ILE A 88 -3.43 0.03 7.27
C ILE A 88 -2.31 -0.47 8.19
N TYR A 89 -2.14 -1.79 8.32
CA TYR A 89 -1.08 -2.37 9.13
C TYR A 89 0.32 -2.00 8.63
N SER A 90 0.52 -1.91 7.31
CA SER A 90 1.78 -1.44 6.73
C SER A 90 2.04 0.03 7.07
N MET A 91 1.03 0.90 6.93
CA MET A 91 1.12 2.33 7.24
C MET A 91 1.36 2.61 8.73
N THR A 92 0.87 1.72 9.60
CA THR A 92 1.02 1.84 11.06
C THR A 92 2.20 1.03 11.64
N GLY A 93 3.11 0.55 10.79
CA GLY A 93 4.31 -0.19 11.20
C GLY A 93 4.05 -1.62 11.72
N ARG A 94 2.84 -2.13 11.55
CA ARG A 94 2.42 -3.47 12.00
C ARG A 94 2.68 -4.54 10.93
N ALA A 95 3.90 -4.63 10.42
CA ALA A 95 4.27 -5.45 9.27
C ALA A 95 3.90 -6.94 9.38
N LYS A 96 3.93 -7.52 10.60
CA LYS A 96 3.51 -8.92 10.82
C LYS A 96 2.01 -9.13 10.61
N LEU A 97 1.18 -8.16 11.00
CA LEU A 97 -0.26 -8.23 10.77
C LEU A 97 -0.59 -8.02 9.29
N ALA A 98 0.12 -7.09 8.62
CA ALA A 98 0.01 -6.93 7.18
C ALA A 98 0.32 -8.24 6.44
N GLU A 99 1.41 -8.90 6.78
CA GLU A 99 1.79 -10.20 6.20
C GLU A 99 0.75 -11.29 6.46
N TYR A 100 0.20 -11.36 7.65
CA TYR A 100 -0.86 -12.32 7.98
C TYR A 100 -2.07 -12.15 7.05
N GLU A 101 -2.58 -10.91 6.88
CA GLU A 101 -3.72 -10.66 6.01
C GLU A 101 -3.42 -10.96 4.54
N LEU A 102 -2.21 -10.62 4.08
CA LEU A 102 -1.76 -10.92 2.71
C LEU A 102 -1.60 -12.43 2.47
N THR A 103 -1.10 -13.16 3.45
CA THR A 103 -1.01 -14.64 3.36
C THR A 103 -2.40 -15.26 3.25
N LYS A 104 -3.37 -14.77 4.03
CA LYS A 104 -4.77 -15.19 3.91
C LYS A 104 -5.38 -14.88 2.54
N LEU A 105 -4.98 -13.78 1.91
CA LEU A 105 -5.37 -13.48 0.53
C LEU A 105 -4.80 -14.49 -0.46
N VAL A 106 -3.51 -14.83 -0.35
CA VAL A 106 -2.89 -15.86 -1.20
C VAL A 106 -3.59 -17.20 -1.05
N GLU A 107 -3.88 -17.63 0.19
CA GLU A 107 -4.57 -18.89 0.48
C GLU A 107 -5.97 -18.96 -0.13
N SER A 108 -6.69 -17.84 -0.19
CA SER A 108 -8.10 -17.79 -0.60
C SER A 108 -8.32 -17.43 -2.06
N SER A 109 -7.49 -16.57 -2.64
CA SER A 109 -7.67 -16.04 -4.00
C SER A 109 -6.48 -16.24 -4.94
N GLY A 110 -5.40 -16.85 -4.42
CA GLY A 110 -4.17 -17.02 -5.16
C GLY A 110 -3.28 -15.77 -5.15
N GLU A 111 -2.21 -15.87 -5.90
CA GLU A 111 -1.21 -14.80 -6.00
C GLU A 111 -1.62 -13.77 -7.06
N SER A 112 -1.44 -12.50 -6.73
CA SER A 112 -1.54 -11.40 -7.68
C SER A 112 -0.30 -10.50 -7.57
N PRO A 113 0.05 -9.72 -8.62
CA PRO A 113 1.19 -8.80 -8.54
C PRO A 113 1.11 -7.85 -7.35
N GLN A 114 -0.10 -7.39 -7.02
CA GLN A 114 -0.36 -6.49 -5.91
C GLN A 114 -0.09 -7.15 -4.56
N VAL A 115 -0.62 -8.35 -4.35
CA VAL A 115 -0.41 -9.13 -3.10
C VAL A 115 1.05 -9.50 -2.94
N CYS A 116 1.71 -9.96 -4.01
CA CYS A 116 3.14 -10.29 -3.97
C CYS A 116 4.00 -9.05 -3.66
N SER A 117 3.71 -7.90 -4.28
CA SER A 117 4.43 -6.64 -3.99
C SER A 117 4.23 -6.20 -2.53
N ALA A 118 3.01 -6.31 -2.00
CA ALA A 118 2.72 -5.99 -0.61
C ALA A 118 3.43 -6.95 0.37
N LEU A 119 3.51 -8.25 0.06
CA LEU A 119 4.30 -9.23 0.82
C LEU A 119 5.80 -8.91 0.77
N GLY A 120 6.30 -8.48 -0.39
CA GLY A 120 7.67 -8.01 -0.56
C GLY A 120 8.00 -6.86 0.39
N HIS A 121 7.14 -5.85 0.42
CA HIS A 121 7.26 -4.71 1.33
C HIS A 121 7.17 -5.13 2.80
N ALA A 122 6.18 -5.96 3.17
CA ALA A 122 6.00 -6.41 4.54
C ALA A 122 7.19 -7.25 5.03
N SER A 123 7.78 -8.10 4.18
CA SER A 123 8.98 -8.88 4.49
C SER A 123 10.20 -7.97 4.70
N TRP A 124 10.38 -6.97 3.82
CA TRP A 124 11.45 -6.00 3.96
C TRP A 124 11.35 -5.19 5.26
N LYS A 125 10.17 -4.66 5.59
CA LYS A 125 9.94 -3.92 6.86
C LYS A 125 10.20 -4.76 8.12
N GLN A 126 10.25 -6.08 7.99
CA GLN A 126 10.64 -7.00 9.04
C GLN A 126 12.13 -7.40 8.99
N GLY A 127 12.95 -6.76 8.14
CA GLY A 127 14.37 -7.05 7.96
C GLY A 127 14.66 -8.31 7.14
N ARG A 128 13.65 -8.92 6.52
CA ARG A 128 13.80 -10.15 5.71
C ARG A 128 14.02 -9.80 4.23
N LEU A 129 15.17 -9.16 3.96
CA LEU A 129 15.48 -8.59 2.65
C LEU A 129 15.40 -9.61 1.49
N ASP A 130 16.03 -10.79 1.67
CA ASP A 130 16.02 -11.83 0.62
C ASP A 130 14.63 -12.39 0.35
N GLU A 131 13.78 -12.43 1.34
CA GLU A 131 12.39 -12.83 1.17
C GLU A 131 11.59 -11.75 0.44
N GLY A 132 11.81 -10.48 0.79
CA GLY A 132 11.24 -9.34 0.07
C GLY A 132 11.60 -9.36 -1.41
N LEU A 133 12.87 -9.62 -1.75
CA LEU A 133 13.33 -9.77 -3.13
C LEU A 133 12.60 -10.92 -3.86
N ARG A 134 12.42 -12.08 -3.21
CA ARG A 134 11.67 -13.20 -3.83
C ARG A 134 10.22 -12.84 -4.14
N TRP A 135 9.54 -12.14 -3.22
CA TRP A 135 8.16 -11.72 -3.44
C TRP A 135 8.03 -10.69 -4.56
N TYR A 136 8.94 -9.71 -4.64
CA TYR A 136 8.94 -8.74 -5.75
C TYR A 136 9.29 -9.40 -7.09
N ALA A 137 10.26 -10.33 -7.12
CA ALA A 137 10.55 -11.10 -8.33
C ALA A 137 9.30 -11.85 -8.82
N LYS A 138 8.56 -12.49 -7.90
CA LYS A 138 7.31 -13.18 -8.21
C LYS A 138 6.23 -12.22 -8.73
N ALA A 139 6.14 -11.01 -8.17
CA ALA A 139 5.24 -9.98 -8.69
C ALA A 139 5.60 -9.60 -10.13
N LEU A 140 6.89 -9.53 -10.47
CA LEU A 140 7.38 -9.25 -11.82
C LEU A 140 7.18 -10.43 -12.78
N ASP A 141 7.26 -11.67 -12.30
CA ASP A 141 6.90 -12.85 -13.11
C ASP A 141 5.42 -12.81 -13.55
N LEU A 142 4.53 -12.32 -12.66
CA LEU A 142 3.10 -12.17 -12.93
C LEU A 142 2.78 -10.92 -13.78
N ALA A 143 3.51 -9.84 -13.59
CA ALA A 143 3.33 -8.56 -14.29
C ALA A 143 4.68 -7.84 -14.46
N PRO A 144 5.42 -8.11 -15.55
CA PRO A 144 6.80 -7.63 -15.74
C PRO A 144 6.97 -6.10 -15.77
N GLU A 145 5.93 -5.38 -16.14
CA GLU A 145 5.94 -3.91 -16.23
C GLU A 145 5.18 -3.24 -15.07
N ASN A 146 4.88 -3.97 -13.98
CA ASN A 146 4.20 -3.38 -12.82
C ASN A 146 5.15 -2.40 -12.11
N PRO A 147 4.84 -1.09 -12.06
CA PRO A 147 5.77 -0.08 -11.56
C PRO A 147 6.05 -0.23 -10.05
N THR A 148 5.07 -0.64 -9.26
CA THR A 148 5.26 -0.89 -7.82
C THR A 148 6.21 -2.05 -7.57
N ALA A 149 6.08 -3.14 -8.35
CA ALA A 149 6.96 -4.30 -8.24
C ALA A 149 8.38 -3.96 -8.74
N LEU A 150 8.51 -3.25 -9.87
CA LEU A 150 9.78 -2.77 -10.39
C LEU A 150 10.50 -1.88 -9.37
N ASN A 151 9.80 -0.89 -8.81
CA ASN A 151 10.36 0.00 -7.80
C ASN A 151 10.83 -0.77 -6.56
N GLY A 152 9.96 -1.62 -6.00
CA GLY A 152 10.29 -2.39 -4.80
C GLY A 152 11.47 -3.35 -5.03
N TYR A 153 11.49 -4.04 -6.16
CA TYR A 153 12.59 -4.94 -6.51
C TYR A 153 13.90 -4.20 -6.65
N GLY A 154 13.91 -3.12 -7.46
CA GLY A 154 15.09 -2.29 -7.69
C GLY A 154 15.61 -1.65 -6.40
N TYR A 155 14.72 -1.11 -5.57
CA TYR A 155 15.07 -0.55 -4.29
C TYR A 155 15.74 -1.58 -3.35
N LEU A 156 15.17 -2.78 -3.22
CA LEU A 156 15.76 -3.82 -2.38
C LEU A 156 17.09 -4.35 -2.91
N LEU A 157 17.28 -4.42 -4.23
CA LEU A 157 18.58 -4.73 -4.82
C LEU A 157 19.63 -3.67 -4.45
N ALA A 158 19.26 -2.38 -4.53
CA ALA A 158 20.14 -1.28 -4.14
C ALA A 158 20.49 -1.34 -2.65
N CYS A 159 19.50 -1.60 -1.78
CA CYS A 159 19.73 -1.79 -0.34
C CYS A 159 20.65 -2.98 -0.04
N ALA A 160 20.55 -4.06 -0.80
CA ALA A 160 21.37 -5.26 -0.68
C ALA A 160 22.78 -5.07 -1.26
N GLY A 161 23.03 -4.03 -2.04
CA GLY A 161 24.25 -3.89 -2.85
C GLY A 161 24.41 -5.00 -3.90
N LYS A 162 23.28 -5.58 -4.36
CA LYS A 162 23.24 -6.68 -5.33
C LYS A 162 22.76 -6.15 -6.67
N ASP A 163 23.39 -6.57 -7.76
CA ASP A 163 23.00 -6.25 -9.14
C ASP A 163 22.49 -4.79 -9.29
N LEU A 164 23.37 -3.85 -9.00
CA LEU A 164 23.05 -2.42 -8.98
C LEU A 164 22.61 -1.88 -10.36
N ASP A 165 23.06 -2.51 -11.46
CA ASP A 165 22.63 -2.17 -12.81
C ASP A 165 21.15 -2.57 -13.03
N MET A 166 20.75 -3.73 -12.54
CA MET A 166 19.35 -4.15 -12.54
C MET A 166 18.53 -3.25 -11.62
N ALA A 167 19.03 -2.91 -10.43
CA ALA A 167 18.37 -1.99 -9.51
C ALA A 167 18.05 -0.66 -10.19
N LEU A 168 19.06 -0.06 -10.85
CA LEU A 168 18.91 1.18 -11.59
C LEU A 168 17.88 1.06 -12.75
N THR A 169 17.93 -0.05 -13.49
CA THR A 169 17.02 -0.31 -14.61
C THR A 169 15.57 -0.39 -14.12
N CYS A 170 15.31 -1.13 -13.05
CA CYS A 170 14.00 -1.30 -12.47
C CYS A 170 13.44 0.02 -11.89
N CYS A 171 14.22 0.75 -11.11
CA CYS A 171 13.79 2.04 -10.56
C CYS A 171 13.52 3.08 -11.66
N ARG A 172 14.34 3.11 -12.72
CA ARG A 172 14.13 4.01 -13.86
C ARG A 172 12.84 3.69 -14.60
N LYS A 173 12.56 2.41 -14.88
CA LYS A 173 11.29 2.00 -15.51
C LYS A 173 10.10 2.41 -14.65
N ALA A 174 10.14 2.16 -13.34
CA ALA A 174 9.06 2.55 -12.44
C ALA A 174 8.79 4.06 -12.48
N LEU A 175 9.84 4.88 -12.42
CA LEU A 175 9.71 6.35 -12.49
C LEU A 175 9.24 6.83 -13.88
N THR A 176 9.55 6.10 -14.95
CA THR A 176 9.06 6.44 -16.30
C THR A 176 7.54 6.24 -16.41
N GLU A 177 6.99 5.22 -15.74
CA GLU A 177 5.55 4.94 -15.71
C GLU A 177 4.77 5.96 -14.85
N ASP A 178 5.38 6.46 -13.77
CA ASP A 178 4.81 7.50 -12.91
C ASP A 178 5.87 8.54 -12.53
N PRO A 179 6.14 9.52 -13.42
CA PRO A 179 7.20 10.51 -13.24
C PRO A 179 6.98 11.46 -12.05
N GLY A 180 5.73 11.55 -11.56
CA GLY A 180 5.36 12.38 -10.41
C GLY A 180 5.52 11.69 -9.05
N ASN A 181 5.89 10.41 -9.01
CA ASN A 181 5.94 9.64 -7.78
C ASN A 181 7.25 9.87 -7.01
N PRO A 182 7.20 10.55 -5.86
CA PRO A 182 8.41 10.89 -5.12
C PRO A 182 9.11 9.65 -4.51
N ALA A 183 8.37 8.57 -4.20
CA ALA A 183 8.97 7.34 -3.71
C ALA A 183 9.77 6.62 -4.81
N TYR A 184 9.33 6.72 -6.08
CA TYR A 184 10.09 6.18 -7.20
C TYR A 184 11.34 7.02 -7.51
N ALA A 185 11.24 8.34 -7.36
CA ALA A 185 12.39 9.22 -7.46
C ALA A 185 13.43 8.93 -6.36
N ASP A 186 13.00 8.77 -5.11
CA ASP A 186 13.87 8.38 -3.99
C ASP A 186 14.61 7.08 -4.28
N SER A 187 13.90 6.03 -4.69
CA SER A 187 14.48 4.73 -5.02
C SER A 187 15.50 4.81 -6.16
N LEU A 188 15.22 5.61 -7.20
CA LEU A 188 16.15 5.82 -8.30
C LEU A 188 17.40 6.58 -7.83
N GLY A 189 17.21 7.64 -7.04
CA GLY A 189 18.33 8.38 -6.45
C GLY A 189 19.19 7.49 -5.55
N TRP A 190 18.57 6.62 -4.76
CA TRP A 190 19.25 5.66 -3.93
C TRP A 190 20.08 4.63 -4.75
N ALA A 191 19.51 4.11 -5.85
CA ALA A 191 20.21 3.21 -6.75
C ALA A 191 21.45 3.88 -7.40
N TYR A 192 21.33 5.14 -7.84
CA TYR A 192 22.47 5.92 -8.31
C TYR A 192 23.53 6.11 -7.23
N PHE A 193 23.09 6.45 -6.01
CA PHE A 193 24.00 6.62 -4.87
C PHE A 193 24.78 5.34 -4.57
N LYS A 194 24.12 4.19 -4.53
CA LYS A 194 24.78 2.89 -4.29
C LYS A 194 25.74 2.49 -5.41
N LEU A 195 25.51 2.95 -6.63
CA LEU A 195 26.45 2.82 -7.75
C LEU A 195 27.64 3.79 -7.67
N GLY A 196 27.61 4.77 -6.76
CA GLY A 196 28.62 5.81 -6.64
C GLY A 196 28.45 6.99 -7.59
N ASN A 197 27.35 7.05 -8.34
CA ASN A 197 26.99 8.12 -9.27
C ASN A 197 26.35 9.28 -8.51
N LEU A 198 27.15 10.05 -7.75
CA LEU A 198 26.65 11.08 -6.83
C LEU A 198 26.00 12.27 -7.57
N ASP A 199 26.48 12.60 -8.77
CA ASP A 199 25.96 13.74 -9.53
C ASP A 199 24.51 13.49 -9.97
N GLU A 200 24.21 12.24 -10.37
CA GLU A 200 22.85 11.82 -10.73
C GLU A 200 21.97 11.56 -9.50
N ALA A 201 22.52 11.05 -8.41
CA ALA A 201 21.77 10.73 -7.20
C ALA A 201 21.17 11.98 -6.53
N GLY A 202 21.97 13.06 -6.44
CA GLY A 202 21.64 14.25 -5.65
C GLY A 202 20.28 14.89 -6.00
N PRO A 203 19.99 15.20 -7.27
CA PRO A 203 18.72 15.79 -7.67
C PRO A 203 17.49 14.95 -7.26
N TYR A 204 17.55 13.63 -7.47
CA TYR A 204 16.44 12.73 -7.15
C TYR A 204 16.20 12.63 -5.64
N LEU A 205 17.26 12.41 -4.86
CA LEU A 205 17.14 12.26 -3.40
C LEU A 205 16.62 13.54 -2.73
N ARG A 206 17.12 14.72 -3.13
CA ARG A 206 16.66 15.99 -2.54
C ARG A 206 15.21 16.30 -2.90
N SER A 207 14.85 16.16 -4.19
CA SER A 207 13.47 16.40 -4.62
C SER A 207 12.49 15.43 -3.95
N ALA A 208 12.87 14.17 -3.80
CA ALA A 208 12.05 13.19 -3.10
C ALA A 208 11.86 13.54 -1.61
N ALA A 209 12.93 13.92 -0.92
CA ALA A 209 12.85 14.30 0.50
C ALA A 209 12.01 15.57 0.73
N GLU A 210 12.03 16.54 -0.19
CA GLU A 210 11.15 17.71 -0.12
C GLU A 210 9.67 17.32 -0.27
N ALA A 211 9.36 16.40 -1.20
CA ALA A 211 8.01 15.92 -1.43
C ALA A 211 7.50 14.95 -0.36
N LEU A 212 8.42 14.22 0.30
CA LEU A 212 8.15 13.23 1.36
C LEU A 212 8.62 13.75 2.72
N ALA A 213 8.29 14.97 3.08
CA ALA A 213 8.85 15.68 4.25
C ALA A 213 8.75 14.89 5.57
N ASP A 214 7.71 14.06 5.73
CA ASP A 214 7.49 13.24 6.94
C ASP A 214 8.03 11.81 6.81
N ASN A 215 8.76 11.49 5.73
CA ASN A 215 9.28 10.14 5.49
C ASN A 215 10.73 10.02 6.03
N GLU A 216 10.87 9.32 7.15
CA GLU A 216 12.16 9.10 7.82
C GLU A 216 13.20 8.41 6.92
N GLU A 217 12.77 7.52 6.03
CA GLU A 217 13.64 6.76 5.14
C GLU A 217 14.24 7.65 4.05
N SER A 218 13.41 8.45 3.39
CA SER A 218 13.88 9.42 2.39
C SER A 218 14.81 10.46 3.02
N ALA A 219 14.49 10.92 4.24
CA ALA A 219 15.37 11.81 5.01
C ALA A 219 16.71 11.16 5.32
N ALA A 220 16.73 9.87 5.67
CA ALA A 220 17.95 9.12 5.93
C ALA A 220 18.82 8.96 4.67
N HIS A 221 18.20 8.71 3.51
CA HIS A 221 18.91 8.62 2.23
C HIS A 221 19.64 9.92 1.88
N VAL A 222 18.97 11.06 2.00
CA VAL A 222 19.61 12.36 1.76
C VAL A 222 20.77 12.61 2.73
N GLN A 223 20.59 12.29 4.02
CA GLN A 223 21.66 12.46 5.01
C GLN A 223 22.90 11.60 4.69
N GLU A 224 22.69 10.34 4.29
CA GLU A 224 23.79 9.45 3.91
C GLU A 224 24.50 9.97 2.66
N PHE A 225 23.74 10.40 1.65
CA PHE A 225 24.25 11.02 0.45
C PHE A 225 25.10 12.27 0.77
N GLU A 226 24.57 13.21 1.58
CA GLU A 226 25.30 14.44 1.92
C GLU A 226 26.59 14.20 2.69
N ARG A 227 26.58 13.19 3.58
CA ARG A 227 27.83 12.77 4.27
C ARG A 227 28.87 12.27 3.27
N ALA A 228 28.44 11.45 2.28
CA ALA A 228 29.35 10.93 1.26
C ALA A 228 29.91 12.05 0.37
N VAL A 229 29.11 13.06 0.00
CA VAL A 229 29.57 14.22 -0.78
C VAL A 229 30.59 15.06 0.00
N ARG A 230 30.40 15.27 1.32
CA ARG A 230 31.34 16.05 2.16
C ARG A 230 32.65 15.34 2.42
N SER A 231 32.70 14.02 2.25
CA SER A 231 33.88 13.21 2.51
C SER A 231 34.80 12.99 1.29
N ARG A 232 34.38 13.51 0.12
CA ARG A 232 35.19 13.58 -1.12
C ARG A 232 36.06 14.83 -1.16
#